data_5520be192cd6c81123975b1f12ee44a8
#
_entry.id   5520be192cd6c81123975b1f12ee44a8
#
_cell.length_a   1.000
_cell.length_b   1.000
_cell.length_c   1.000
_cell.angle_alpha   90.00
_cell.angle_beta   90.00
_cell.angle_gamma   90.00
#
_symmetry.space_group_name_H-M   'P 1'
#
loop_
_entity.id
_entity.type
_entity.pdbx_description
1 polymer ?
#
loop_
_entity_poly.entity_id
_entity_poly.type
_entity_poly.pdbx_seq_one_letter_code
_entity_poly.pdbx_strand_id
1 'polypeptide(L)'
;GAGYDTWADRSLPRNVTRVSVADTVGALDGDNPHLWFSRDARQAVARELTEVFSRLLPEHKAYFESNLKTWQSDEDELESQMRERSKSLKDPTYAATEDVAYYLMSDLGFRDVTPKGYAKAMLDGTEPDEKDIKAFSDLLQGRQTNLLINNPQQSAQTDATLTQAAHKASIPVIDITEQMPKDCKDLTSWIDTLSESIISKVSQEQEHEAASSPSPSVGTQQETPATK
;
A
#
# COMPACT_ATOMS: atom_id res chain seq x y z
N GLY A 1 -6.97 16.54 -3.63
CA GLY A 1 -8.39 16.16 -3.60
C GLY A 1 -8.73 15.24 -2.45
N ALA A 2 -9.95 14.68 -2.43
CA ALA A 2 -10.46 13.84 -1.34
C ALA A 2 -10.31 14.46 0.07
N GLY A 3 -10.47 15.77 0.18
CA GLY A 3 -10.33 16.53 1.45
C GLY A 3 -8.89 16.79 1.90
N TYR A 4 -7.86 16.22 1.23
CA TYR A 4 -6.47 16.29 1.68
C TYR A 4 -5.81 17.66 1.43
N ASP A 5 -5.94 18.21 0.21
CA ASP A 5 -5.27 19.44 -0.19
C ASP A 5 -6.19 20.67 -0.13
N THR A 6 -6.89 20.86 0.97
CA THR A 6 -7.87 21.96 1.10
C THR A 6 -7.26 23.37 0.92
N TRP A 7 -5.95 23.50 1.14
CA TRP A 7 -5.22 24.73 0.86
C TRP A 7 -5.21 25.08 -0.63
N ALA A 8 -5.31 24.11 -1.53
CA ALA A 8 -5.36 24.28 -2.97
C ALA A 8 -6.75 24.71 -3.49
N ASP A 9 -7.78 24.64 -2.65
CA ASP A 9 -9.16 25.10 -2.96
C ASP A 9 -9.32 26.62 -2.89
N ARG A 10 -8.26 27.33 -2.52
CA ARG A 10 -8.25 28.78 -2.53
C ARG A 10 -8.48 29.30 -3.95
N SER A 11 -9.09 30.49 -4.02
CA SER A 11 -9.34 31.17 -5.29
C SER A 11 -8.06 31.30 -6.11
N LEU A 12 -8.00 30.59 -7.23
CA LEU A 12 -6.91 30.66 -8.19
C LEU A 12 -7.19 31.78 -9.23
N PRO A 13 -6.14 32.40 -9.80
CA PRO A 13 -6.32 33.29 -10.95
C PRO A 13 -7.04 32.56 -12.09
N ARG A 14 -7.87 33.31 -12.87
CA ARG A 14 -8.68 32.72 -13.94
C ARG A 14 -7.90 32.02 -15.06
N ASN A 15 -6.63 32.35 -15.18
CA ASN A 15 -5.72 31.78 -16.20
C ASN A 15 -4.95 30.54 -15.70
N VAL A 16 -5.23 30.07 -14.48
CA VAL A 16 -4.64 28.84 -13.92
C VAL A 16 -5.61 27.68 -14.11
N THR A 17 -5.16 26.64 -14.78
CA THR A 17 -5.90 25.38 -14.86
C THR A 17 -5.52 24.50 -13.67
N ARG A 18 -6.51 24.10 -12.88
CA ARG A 18 -6.34 23.13 -11.80
C ARG A 18 -6.75 21.74 -12.28
N VAL A 19 -5.92 20.75 -12.03
CA VAL A 19 -6.25 19.34 -12.20
C VAL A 19 -6.32 18.70 -10.80
N SER A 20 -7.45 18.11 -10.46
CA SER A 20 -7.65 17.37 -9.22
C SER A 20 -7.54 15.89 -9.53
N VAL A 21 -6.60 15.20 -8.87
CA VAL A 21 -6.44 13.74 -9.05
C VAL A 21 -7.70 13.00 -8.58
N ALA A 22 -8.30 13.44 -7.48
CA ALA A 22 -9.56 12.86 -6.97
C ALA A 22 -10.68 12.92 -8.01
N ASP A 23 -10.85 14.08 -8.68
CA ASP A 23 -11.89 14.25 -9.70
C ASP A 23 -11.68 13.32 -10.90
N THR A 24 -10.43 13.02 -11.27
CA THR A 24 -10.13 12.12 -12.41
C THR A 24 -10.57 10.67 -12.18
N VAL A 25 -10.74 10.26 -10.93
CA VAL A 25 -11.16 8.89 -10.54
C VAL A 25 -12.47 8.86 -9.77
N GLY A 26 -13.11 10.01 -9.57
CA GLY A 26 -14.38 10.12 -8.85
C GLY A 26 -14.25 9.85 -7.35
N ALA A 27 -13.07 10.07 -6.75
CA ALA A 27 -12.86 9.95 -5.32
C ALA A 27 -13.57 11.10 -4.58
N LEU A 28 -14.23 10.76 -3.50
CA LEU A 28 -15.04 11.66 -2.69
C LEU A 28 -14.30 12.09 -1.42
N ASP A 29 -14.84 13.11 -0.75
CA ASP A 29 -14.38 13.49 0.59
C ASP A 29 -14.59 12.30 1.55
N GLY A 30 -13.54 11.94 2.28
CA GLY A 30 -13.51 10.78 3.17
C GLY A 30 -12.99 9.49 2.54
N ASP A 31 -12.75 9.46 1.23
CA ASP A 31 -11.96 8.38 0.63
C ASP A 31 -10.48 8.53 0.99
N ASN A 32 -9.71 7.43 0.91
CA ASN A 32 -8.28 7.48 1.18
C ASN A 32 -7.60 8.47 0.21
N PRO A 33 -6.90 9.51 0.72
CA PRO A 33 -6.37 10.58 -0.12
C PRO A 33 -5.06 10.23 -0.83
N HIS A 34 -4.39 9.10 -0.50
CA HIS A 34 -3.07 8.71 -0.98
C HIS A 34 -3.11 8.17 -2.42
N LEU A 35 -3.77 8.92 -3.31
CA LEU A 35 -4.10 8.51 -4.68
C LEU A 35 -2.88 8.31 -5.58
N TRP A 36 -1.71 8.86 -5.21
CA TRP A 36 -0.46 8.62 -5.98
C TRP A 36 0.00 7.15 -5.93
N PHE A 37 -0.46 6.38 -4.95
CA PHE A 37 -0.25 4.93 -4.89
C PHE A 37 -1.27 4.13 -5.71
N SER A 38 -2.38 4.73 -6.14
CA SER A 38 -3.36 4.10 -7.01
C SER A 38 -2.91 4.13 -8.47
N ARG A 39 -2.77 2.97 -9.10
CA ARG A 39 -2.49 2.87 -10.54
C ARG A 39 -3.54 3.60 -11.38
N ASP A 40 -4.82 3.38 -11.08
CA ASP A 40 -5.91 4.00 -11.84
C ASP A 40 -5.88 5.52 -11.74
N ALA A 41 -5.58 6.07 -10.56
CA ALA A 41 -5.45 7.51 -10.37
C ALA A 41 -4.24 8.09 -11.12
N ARG A 42 -3.08 7.42 -11.09
CA ARG A 42 -1.90 7.82 -11.86
C ARG A 42 -2.18 7.82 -13.36
N GLN A 43 -2.81 6.77 -13.87
CA GLN A 43 -3.20 6.65 -15.27
C GLN A 43 -4.21 7.75 -15.69
N ALA A 44 -5.20 8.02 -14.85
CA ALA A 44 -6.22 9.03 -15.12
C ALA A 44 -5.63 10.44 -15.15
N VAL A 45 -4.83 10.80 -14.13
CA VAL A 45 -4.22 12.14 -14.07
C VAL A 45 -3.20 12.36 -15.18
N ALA A 46 -2.44 11.33 -15.59
CA ALA A 46 -1.51 11.46 -16.72
C ALA A 46 -2.24 11.76 -18.04
N ARG A 47 -3.39 11.11 -18.28
CA ARG A 47 -4.25 11.43 -19.44
C ARG A 47 -4.77 12.86 -19.37
N GLU A 48 -5.35 13.25 -18.24
CA GLU A 48 -5.89 14.62 -18.04
C GLU A 48 -4.80 15.68 -18.25
N LEU A 49 -3.61 15.49 -17.67
CA LEU A 49 -2.49 16.41 -17.86
C LEU A 49 -2.07 16.51 -19.33
N THR A 50 -2.05 15.38 -20.05
CA THR A 50 -1.74 15.36 -21.50
C THR A 50 -2.76 16.16 -22.30
N GLU A 51 -4.06 16.04 -21.97
CA GLU A 51 -5.12 16.82 -22.61
C GLU A 51 -5.00 18.31 -22.28
N VAL A 52 -4.76 18.66 -21.03
CA VAL A 52 -4.57 20.05 -20.61
C VAL A 52 -3.38 20.68 -21.33
N PHE A 53 -2.22 20.02 -21.34
CA PHE A 53 -1.03 20.54 -22.00
C PHE A 53 -1.21 20.62 -23.51
N SER A 54 -1.87 19.64 -24.14
CA SER A 54 -2.17 19.67 -25.58
C SER A 54 -3.12 20.82 -25.96
N ARG A 55 -4.02 21.20 -25.07
CA ARG A 55 -4.92 22.35 -25.26
C ARG A 55 -4.19 23.67 -25.06
N LEU A 56 -3.27 23.74 -24.11
CA LEU A 56 -2.51 24.96 -23.82
C LEU A 56 -1.39 25.23 -24.85
N LEU A 57 -0.78 24.17 -25.39
CA LEU A 57 0.35 24.21 -26.34
C LEU A 57 0.06 23.23 -27.48
N PRO A 58 -0.87 23.58 -28.40
CA PRO A 58 -1.30 22.67 -29.47
C PRO A 58 -0.20 22.21 -30.42
N GLU A 59 0.82 23.03 -30.63
CA GLU A 59 1.98 22.72 -31.44
C GLU A 59 2.86 21.60 -30.86
N HIS A 60 2.74 21.32 -29.54
CA HIS A 60 3.45 20.26 -28.84
C HIS A 60 2.59 19.02 -28.53
N LYS A 61 1.38 18.96 -29.06
CA LYS A 61 0.44 17.86 -28.77
C LYS A 61 1.06 16.48 -29.02
N ALA A 62 1.68 16.27 -30.17
CA ALA A 62 2.31 15.00 -30.51
C ALA A 62 3.43 14.59 -29.52
N TYR A 63 4.15 15.56 -28.99
CA TYR A 63 5.18 15.32 -27.96
C TYR A 63 4.55 14.86 -26.65
N PHE A 64 3.48 15.51 -26.19
CA PHE A 64 2.79 15.12 -24.95
C PHE A 64 2.16 13.73 -25.09
N GLU A 65 1.50 13.44 -26.22
CA GLU A 65 0.90 12.12 -26.48
C GLU A 65 1.96 11.00 -26.55
N SER A 66 3.14 11.29 -27.13
CA SER A 66 4.25 10.34 -27.17
C SER A 66 4.79 10.05 -25.76
N ASN A 67 4.95 11.10 -24.95
CA ASN A 67 5.40 10.93 -23.55
C ASN A 67 4.40 10.12 -22.73
N LEU A 68 3.11 10.42 -22.87
CA LEU A 68 2.06 9.63 -22.21
C LEU A 68 2.16 8.14 -22.57
N LYS A 69 2.29 7.84 -23.87
CA LYS A 69 2.38 6.46 -24.35
C LYS A 69 3.60 5.74 -23.77
N THR A 70 4.77 6.40 -23.74
CA THR A 70 6.00 5.82 -23.18
C THR A 70 5.80 5.53 -21.69
N TRP A 71 5.33 6.52 -20.93
CA TRP A 71 5.09 6.37 -19.50
C TRP A 71 4.04 5.29 -19.20
N GLN A 72 2.97 5.19 -19.98
CA GLN A 72 1.97 4.14 -19.82
C GLN A 72 2.56 2.74 -20.06
N SER A 73 3.48 2.60 -21.02
CA SER A 73 4.18 1.34 -21.23
C SER A 73 5.04 0.94 -20.03
N ASP A 74 5.70 1.92 -19.40
CA ASP A 74 6.52 1.68 -18.20
C ASP A 74 5.63 1.28 -17.00
N GLU A 75 4.47 1.91 -16.82
CA GLU A 75 3.49 1.55 -15.79
C GLU A 75 2.87 0.16 -16.01
N ASP A 76 2.59 -0.21 -17.26
CA ASP A 76 2.07 -1.54 -17.61
C ASP A 76 3.12 -2.64 -17.34
N GLU A 77 4.39 -2.36 -17.62
CA GLU A 77 5.50 -3.25 -17.30
C GLU A 77 5.65 -3.42 -15.78
N LEU A 78 5.62 -2.31 -15.02
CA LEU A 78 5.66 -2.34 -13.56
C LEU A 78 4.52 -3.20 -13.00
N GLU A 79 3.29 -2.99 -13.46
CA GLU A 79 2.14 -3.80 -13.01
C GLU A 79 2.35 -5.29 -13.28
N SER A 80 2.82 -5.62 -14.48
CA SER A 80 3.10 -7.01 -14.87
C SER A 80 4.13 -7.65 -13.94
N GLN A 81 5.20 -6.93 -13.61
CA GLN A 81 6.26 -7.39 -12.71
C GLN A 81 5.74 -7.52 -11.26
N MET A 82 4.99 -6.56 -10.75
CA MET A 82 4.36 -6.60 -9.43
C MET A 82 3.46 -7.83 -9.30
N ARG A 83 2.60 -8.07 -10.29
CA ARG A 83 1.70 -9.21 -10.35
C ARG A 83 2.45 -10.55 -10.38
N GLU A 84 3.53 -10.63 -11.16
CA GLU A 84 4.33 -11.85 -11.25
C GLU A 84 5.03 -12.16 -9.92
N ARG A 85 5.65 -11.16 -9.31
CA ARG A 85 6.31 -11.29 -8.00
C ARG A 85 5.33 -11.68 -6.89
N SER A 86 4.10 -11.16 -6.91
CA SER A 86 3.07 -11.43 -5.88
C SER A 86 2.49 -12.85 -5.95
N LYS A 87 2.62 -13.57 -7.06
CA LYS A 87 2.07 -14.93 -7.22
C LYS A 87 2.58 -15.96 -6.22
N SER A 88 3.76 -15.75 -5.66
CA SER A 88 4.34 -16.63 -4.65
C SER A 88 3.72 -16.47 -3.27
N LEU A 89 3.06 -15.35 -3.00
CA LEU A 89 2.46 -15.04 -1.71
C LEU A 89 1.15 -15.80 -1.51
N LYS A 90 0.95 -16.31 -0.29
CA LYS A 90 -0.25 -17.05 0.11
C LYS A 90 -1.10 -16.19 1.04
N ASP A 91 -2.30 -15.79 0.56
CA ASP A 91 -3.26 -14.99 1.33
C ASP A 91 -2.60 -13.85 2.13
N PRO A 92 -1.78 -12.99 1.50
CA PRO A 92 -0.98 -12.04 2.21
C PRO A 92 -1.85 -11.00 2.93
N THR A 93 -1.46 -10.67 4.16
CA THR A 93 -2.15 -9.69 4.99
C THR A 93 -1.20 -8.60 5.45
N TYR A 94 -1.73 -7.41 5.65
CA TYR A 94 -1.03 -6.31 6.29
C TYR A 94 -1.91 -5.62 7.32
N ALA A 95 -1.28 -4.92 8.25
CA ALA A 95 -1.89 -3.92 9.09
C ALA A 95 -1.09 -2.62 8.96
N ALA A 96 -1.72 -1.47 9.19
CA ALA A 96 -1.07 -0.18 9.01
C ALA A 96 -1.32 0.77 10.19
N THR A 97 -0.28 1.49 10.65
CA THR A 97 -0.44 2.59 11.61
C THR A 97 -1.12 3.79 10.95
N GLU A 98 -0.90 3.96 9.65
CA GLU A 98 -1.63 4.86 8.77
C GLU A 98 -1.75 4.22 7.40
N ASP A 99 -2.90 4.41 6.76
CA ASP A 99 -3.25 3.71 5.52
C ASP A 99 -2.71 4.43 4.26
N VAL A 100 -1.43 4.84 4.34
CA VAL A 100 -0.72 5.56 3.25
C VAL A 100 -0.65 4.70 1.99
N ALA A 101 -0.38 3.42 2.13
CA ALA A 101 -0.13 2.49 1.02
C ALA A 101 -1.37 1.68 0.60
N TYR A 102 -2.57 2.05 1.03
CA TYR A 102 -3.81 1.30 0.79
C TYR A 102 -3.97 0.80 -0.64
N TYR A 103 -3.84 1.71 -1.60
CA TYR A 103 -4.01 1.37 -3.01
C TYR A 103 -2.90 0.42 -3.51
N LEU A 104 -1.65 0.69 -3.14
CA LEU A 104 -0.53 -0.18 -3.49
C LEU A 104 -0.70 -1.60 -2.91
N MET A 105 -1.11 -1.70 -1.65
CA MET A 105 -1.34 -2.99 -1.00
C MET A 105 -2.50 -3.75 -1.65
N SER A 106 -3.55 -3.04 -2.07
CA SER A 106 -4.65 -3.62 -2.85
C SER A 106 -4.19 -4.14 -4.21
N ASP A 107 -3.37 -3.36 -4.95
CA ASP A 107 -2.83 -3.75 -6.25
C ASP A 107 -1.90 -4.99 -6.14
N LEU A 108 -1.20 -5.13 -5.00
CA LEU A 108 -0.38 -6.31 -4.67
C LEU A 108 -1.19 -7.52 -4.17
N GLY A 109 -2.50 -7.37 -3.99
CA GLY A 109 -3.40 -8.44 -3.54
C GLY A 109 -3.36 -8.71 -2.04
N PHE A 110 -2.88 -7.77 -1.23
CA PHE A 110 -2.89 -7.88 0.22
C PHE A 110 -4.26 -7.55 0.81
N ARG A 111 -4.61 -8.26 1.87
CA ARG A 111 -5.81 -7.97 2.65
C ARG A 111 -5.45 -7.17 3.90
N ASP A 112 -6.10 -6.03 4.07
CA ASP A 112 -6.00 -5.23 5.29
C ASP A 112 -6.67 -5.95 6.47
N VAL A 113 -5.94 -6.08 7.57
CA VAL A 113 -6.41 -6.63 8.85
C VAL A 113 -6.26 -5.64 10.00
N THR A 114 -5.99 -4.38 9.71
CA THR A 114 -5.96 -3.31 10.71
C THR A 114 -7.26 -3.30 11.52
N PRO A 115 -7.22 -3.26 12.87
CA PRO A 115 -8.43 -3.23 13.66
C PRO A 115 -9.34 -2.07 13.28
N LYS A 116 -10.61 -2.36 13.02
CA LYS A 116 -11.56 -1.39 12.44
C LYS A 116 -11.73 -0.11 13.27
N GLY A 117 -11.68 -0.19 14.61
CA GLY A 117 -11.77 0.98 15.45
C GLY A 117 -10.56 1.88 15.30
N TYR A 118 -9.36 1.28 15.24
CA TYR A 118 -8.12 2.00 14.99
C TYR A 118 -8.12 2.66 13.59
N ALA A 119 -8.41 1.90 12.55
CA ALA A 119 -8.46 2.41 11.17
C ALA A 119 -9.48 3.55 11.02
N LYS A 120 -10.65 3.42 11.68
CA LYS A 120 -11.67 4.48 11.67
C LYS A 120 -11.18 5.75 12.36
N ALA A 121 -10.52 5.66 13.51
CA ALA A 121 -9.99 6.83 14.22
C ALA A 121 -8.97 7.56 13.35
N MET A 122 -8.07 6.82 12.69
CA MET A 122 -7.08 7.40 11.77
C MET A 122 -7.74 8.10 10.59
N LEU A 123 -8.76 7.48 9.97
CA LEU A 123 -9.50 8.09 8.85
C LEU A 123 -10.25 9.37 9.27
N ASP A 124 -10.81 9.37 10.47
CA ASP A 124 -11.52 10.52 11.03
C ASP A 124 -10.56 11.63 11.52
N GLY A 125 -9.23 11.40 11.47
CA GLY A 125 -8.21 12.33 11.99
C GLY A 125 -8.26 12.48 13.52
N THR A 126 -8.70 11.46 14.24
CA THR A 126 -8.81 11.43 15.69
C THR A 126 -7.82 10.43 16.31
N GLU A 127 -7.46 10.65 17.58
CA GLU A 127 -6.64 9.67 18.31
C GLU A 127 -7.44 8.38 18.56
N PRO A 128 -6.85 7.19 18.26
CA PRO A 128 -7.44 5.90 18.62
C PRO A 128 -7.56 5.75 20.15
N ASP A 129 -8.63 5.14 20.61
CA ASP A 129 -8.79 4.87 22.04
C ASP A 129 -7.91 3.69 22.52
N GLU A 130 -7.75 3.56 23.86
CA GLU A 130 -6.91 2.52 24.45
C GLU A 130 -7.33 1.09 24.06
N LYS A 131 -8.63 0.87 23.83
CA LYS A 131 -9.18 -0.43 23.42
C LYS A 131 -8.73 -0.75 21.97
N ASP A 132 -8.77 0.23 21.09
CA ASP A 132 -8.37 0.07 19.68
C ASP A 132 -6.86 -0.12 19.55
N ILE A 133 -6.07 0.63 20.34
CA ILE A 133 -4.62 0.44 20.43
C ILE A 133 -4.30 -0.97 20.96
N LYS A 134 -5.02 -1.42 22.01
CA LYS A 134 -4.85 -2.75 22.55
C LYS A 134 -5.22 -3.84 21.54
N ALA A 135 -6.32 -3.69 20.82
CA ALA A 135 -6.72 -4.64 19.78
C ALA A 135 -5.65 -4.76 18.69
N PHE A 136 -5.03 -3.65 18.31
CA PHE A 136 -3.94 -3.66 17.33
C PHE A 136 -2.69 -4.34 17.91
N SER A 137 -2.32 -4.03 19.14
CA SER A 137 -1.20 -4.69 19.81
C SER A 137 -1.42 -6.21 19.94
N ASP A 138 -2.63 -6.65 20.30
CA ASP A 138 -2.99 -8.07 20.39
C ASP A 138 -2.91 -8.77 19.02
N LEU A 139 -3.35 -8.12 17.94
CA LEU A 139 -3.22 -8.61 16.56
C LEU A 139 -1.75 -8.87 16.20
N LEU A 140 -0.87 -7.90 16.49
CA LEU A 140 0.57 -8.01 16.23
C LEU A 140 1.20 -9.11 17.10
N GLN A 141 0.93 -9.13 18.41
CA GLN A 141 1.46 -10.15 19.30
C GLN A 141 0.98 -11.56 18.94
N GLY A 142 -0.25 -11.68 18.45
CA GLY A 142 -0.83 -12.93 17.95
C GLY A 142 -0.36 -13.33 16.55
N ARG A 143 0.54 -12.57 15.91
CA ARG A 143 1.06 -12.79 14.53
C ARG A 143 -0.08 -12.98 13.52
N GLN A 144 -1.15 -12.16 13.63
CA GLN A 144 -2.33 -12.25 12.76
C GLN A 144 -2.20 -11.40 11.49
N THR A 145 -1.00 -10.94 11.19
CA THR A 145 -0.63 -10.22 9.96
C THR A 145 0.77 -10.61 9.51
N ASN A 146 1.02 -10.57 8.21
CA ASN A 146 2.35 -10.85 7.65
C ASN A 146 3.26 -9.60 7.65
N LEU A 147 2.69 -8.41 7.77
CA LEU A 147 3.42 -7.15 7.61
C LEU A 147 2.76 -6.02 8.40
N LEU A 148 3.58 -5.15 8.99
CA LEU A 148 3.16 -3.85 9.49
C LEU A 148 3.69 -2.76 8.55
N ILE A 149 2.78 -1.95 7.99
CA ILE A 149 3.11 -0.67 7.33
C ILE A 149 3.13 0.42 8.39
N ASN A 150 4.20 1.18 8.45
CA ASN A 150 4.37 2.28 9.38
C ASN A 150 4.66 3.58 8.61
N ASN A 151 3.99 4.68 8.96
CA ASN A 151 4.37 6.00 8.45
C ASN A 151 5.26 6.72 9.49
N PRO A 152 6.60 6.80 9.27
CA PRO A 152 7.50 7.43 10.22
C PRO A 152 7.36 8.98 10.27
N GLN A 153 6.57 9.58 9.40
CA GLN A 153 6.26 11.01 9.42
C GLN A 153 5.17 11.35 10.43
N GLN A 154 4.40 10.37 10.87
CA GLN A 154 3.53 10.48 12.03
C GLN A 154 4.34 10.17 13.30
N SER A 155 4.43 11.11 14.21
CA SER A 155 5.26 10.99 15.42
C SER A 155 4.47 10.56 16.66
N ALA A 156 3.41 9.79 16.52
CA ALA A 156 2.61 9.39 17.65
C ALA A 156 3.34 8.36 18.54
N GLN A 157 3.26 8.54 19.87
CA GLN A 157 3.73 7.54 20.85
C GLN A 157 3.13 6.15 20.58
N THR A 158 1.92 6.10 20.04
CA THR A 158 1.19 4.91 19.65
C THR A 158 1.92 4.13 18.55
N ASP A 159 2.44 4.80 17.51
CA ASP A 159 3.15 4.16 16.40
C ASP A 159 4.42 3.48 16.87
N ALA A 160 5.19 4.15 17.76
CA ALA A 160 6.36 3.54 18.38
C ALA A 160 6.02 2.29 19.20
N THR A 161 4.88 2.28 19.89
CA THR A 161 4.39 1.13 20.66
C THR A 161 4.00 -0.03 19.74
N LEU A 162 3.27 0.23 18.67
CA LEU A 162 2.84 -0.78 17.69
C LEU A 162 4.03 -1.34 16.89
N THR A 163 4.95 -0.48 16.47
CA THR A 163 6.18 -0.89 15.79
C THR A 163 7.04 -1.78 16.71
N GLN A 164 7.16 -1.43 18.00
CA GLN A 164 7.85 -2.29 18.97
C GLN A 164 7.14 -3.64 19.18
N ALA A 165 5.80 -3.65 19.20
CA ALA A 165 5.02 -4.89 19.30
C ALA A 165 5.25 -5.80 18.08
N ALA A 166 5.27 -5.24 16.86
CA ALA A 166 5.59 -5.96 15.63
C ALA A 166 6.98 -6.56 15.67
N HIS A 167 8.00 -5.78 16.06
CA HIS A 167 9.38 -6.29 16.19
C HIS A 167 9.50 -7.43 17.22
N LYS A 168 8.85 -7.30 18.38
CA LYS A 168 8.84 -8.37 19.39
C LYS A 168 8.19 -9.66 18.90
N ALA A 169 7.18 -9.54 18.04
CA ALA A 169 6.51 -10.66 17.40
C ALA A 169 7.21 -11.17 16.13
N SER A 170 8.36 -10.57 15.76
CA SER A 170 9.08 -10.85 14.51
C SER A 170 8.26 -10.60 13.25
N ILE A 171 7.28 -9.69 13.31
CA ILE A 171 6.55 -9.25 12.13
C ILE A 171 7.40 -8.21 11.39
N PRO A 172 7.63 -8.37 10.08
CA PRO A 172 8.32 -7.36 9.28
C PRO A 172 7.63 -6.00 9.36
N VAL A 173 8.42 -4.93 9.46
CA VAL A 173 7.93 -3.56 9.40
C VAL A 173 8.51 -2.89 8.16
N ILE A 174 7.67 -2.18 7.41
CA ILE A 174 8.08 -1.34 6.29
C ILE A 174 7.59 0.09 6.55
N ASP A 175 8.54 1.01 6.53
CA ASP A 175 8.25 2.44 6.58
C ASP A 175 7.86 2.92 5.18
N ILE A 176 6.67 3.52 5.07
CA ILE A 176 6.18 4.16 3.85
C ILE A 176 5.76 5.58 4.19
N THR A 177 6.39 6.54 3.54
CA THR A 177 6.13 7.96 3.72
C THR A 177 5.09 8.48 2.72
N GLU A 178 4.41 9.58 3.03
CA GLU A 178 3.55 10.27 2.06
C GLU A 178 4.37 10.92 0.94
N GLN A 179 5.57 11.37 1.26
CA GLN A 179 6.45 12.05 0.31
C GLN A 179 7.49 11.09 -0.24
N MET A 180 7.66 11.13 -1.55
CA MET A 180 8.70 10.36 -2.23
C MET A 180 10.09 10.76 -1.69
N PRO A 181 10.94 9.80 -1.33
CA PRO A 181 12.32 10.07 -0.92
C PRO A 181 13.12 10.80 -2.01
N LYS A 182 14.04 11.67 -1.58
CA LYS A 182 14.82 12.53 -2.51
C LYS A 182 15.78 11.75 -3.42
N ASP A 183 16.14 10.56 -3.04
CA ASP A 183 17.01 9.63 -3.78
C ASP A 183 16.24 8.78 -4.80
N CYS A 184 14.91 8.80 -4.77
CA CYS A 184 14.09 8.18 -5.80
C CYS A 184 14.02 9.09 -7.05
N LYS A 185 14.20 8.49 -8.21
CA LYS A 185 14.21 9.20 -9.49
C LYS A 185 12.84 9.73 -9.88
N ASP A 186 11.83 8.91 -9.75
CA ASP A 186 10.44 9.17 -10.12
C ASP A 186 9.49 8.27 -9.33
N LEU A 187 8.19 8.53 -9.48
CA LEU A 187 7.14 7.81 -8.76
C LEU A 187 7.08 6.32 -9.14
N THR A 188 7.25 5.99 -10.43
CA THR A 188 7.23 4.61 -10.92
C THR A 188 8.36 3.79 -10.29
N SER A 189 9.58 4.32 -10.26
CA SER A 189 10.74 3.69 -9.62
C SER A 189 10.56 3.53 -8.11
N TRP A 190 9.93 4.50 -7.45
CA TRP A 190 9.64 4.40 -6.02
C TRP A 190 8.64 3.29 -5.72
N ILE A 191 7.55 3.21 -6.48
CA ILE A 191 6.53 2.15 -6.34
C ILE A 191 7.14 0.77 -6.61
N ASP A 192 8.01 0.64 -7.62
CA ASP A 192 8.73 -0.62 -7.90
C ASP A 192 9.57 -1.05 -6.69
N THR A 193 10.39 -0.15 -6.16
CA THR A 193 11.24 -0.41 -4.97
C THR A 193 10.41 -0.81 -3.75
N LEU A 194 9.29 -0.11 -3.49
CA LEU A 194 8.39 -0.45 -2.39
C LEU A 194 7.77 -1.82 -2.58
N SER A 195 7.24 -2.11 -3.78
CA SER A 195 6.60 -3.38 -4.08
C SER A 195 7.55 -4.56 -3.95
N GLU A 196 8.78 -4.42 -4.44
CA GLU A 196 9.84 -5.43 -4.29
C GLU A 196 10.17 -5.68 -2.82
N SER A 197 10.35 -4.62 -2.03
CA SER A 197 10.64 -4.71 -0.60
C SER A 197 9.51 -5.40 0.17
N ILE A 198 8.25 -5.03 -0.10
CA ILE A 198 7.06 -5.61 0.52
C ILE A 198 6.99 -7.11 0.22
N ILE A 199 7.03 -7.48 -1.05
CA ILE A 199 6.90 -8.86 -1.49
C ILE A 199 8.04 -9.72 -0.93
N SER A 200 9.29 -9.24 -1.02
CA SER A 200 10.47 -9.95 -0.53
C SER A 200 10.38 -10.24 0.98
N LYS A 201 10.00 -9.25 1.78
CA LYS A 201 9.89 -9.44 3.24
C LYS A 201 8.79 -10.42 3.62
N VAL A 202 7.64 -10.35 2.96
CA VAL A 202 6.53 -11.27 3.25
C VAL A 202 6.83 -12.69 2.73
N SER A 203 7.46 -12.84 1.57
CA SER A 203 7.92 -14.15 1.09
C SER A 203 8.86 -14.83 2.09
N GLN A 204 9.87 -14.10 2.57
CA GLN A 204 10.82 -14.63 3.56
C GLN A 204 10.14 -15.06 4.86
N GLU A 205 9.17 -14.27 5.32
CA GLU A 205 8.40 -14.60 6.52
C GLU A 205 7.56 -15.87 6.33
N GLN A 206 6.84 -15.97 5.21
CA GLN A 206 6.03 -17.16 4.91
C GLN A 206 6.88 -18.42 4.73
N GLU A 207 8.07 -18.32 4.15
CA GLU A 207 9.03 -19.42 4.04
C GLU A 207 9.54 -19.85 5.42
N HIS A 208 9.83 -18.89 6.29
CA HIS A 208 10.29 -19.19 7.67
C HIS A 208 9.19 -19.88 8.49
N GLU A 209 7.94 -19.44 8.38
CA GLU A 209 6.80 -20.08 9.04
C GLU A 209 6.57 -21.51 8.53
N ALA A 210 6.68 -21.72 7.21
CA ALA A 210 6.55 -23.03 6.61
C ALA A 210 7.65 -24.01 7.09
N ALA A 211 8.89 -23.52 7.22
CA ALA A 211 10.02 -24.32 7.69
C ALA A 211 9.95 -24.65 9.19
N SER A 212 9.34 -23.80 9.98
CA SER A 212 9.18 -24.00 11.45
C SER A 212 7.95 -24.79 11.84
N SER A 213 7.02 -25.05 10.92
CA SER A 213 5.85 -25.89 11.16
C SER A 213 6.23 -27.36 11.22
N PRO A 214 5.87 -28.14 12.29
CA PRO A 214 6.21 -29.56 12.38
C PRO A 214 5.51 -30.35 11.27
N SER A 215 6.27 -31.14 10.52
CA SER A 215 5.73 -32.05 9.52
C SER A 215 4.65 -32.95 10.14
N PRO A 216 3.51 -33.18 9.47
CA PRO A 216 2.51 -34.13 9.96
C PRO A 216 3.16 -35.50 10.12
N SER A 217 3.20 -36.01 11.36
CA SER A 217 3.71 -37.36 11.64
C SER A 217 2.85 -38.37 10.87
N VAL A 218 3.48 -39.06 9.91
CA VAL A 218 2.87 -40.20 9.24
C VAL A 218 2.64 -41.26 10.33
N GLY A 219 1.39 -41.38 10.76
CA GLY A 219 0.97 -42.44 11.68
C GLY A 219 1.20 -43.78 11.02
N THR A 220 2.20 -44.53 11.52
CA THR A 220 2.44 -45.92 11.17
C THR A 220 1.23 -46.71 11.65
N GLN A 221 0.38 -47.16 10.73
CA GLN A 221 -0.64 -48.14 11.01
C GLN A 221 0.08 -49.44 11.35
N GLN A 222 0.04 -49.82 12.62
CA GLN A 222 0.39 -51.17 13.08
C GLN A 222 -0.66 -52.15 12.54
N GLU A 223 -0.31 -52.91 11.56
CA GLU A 223 -1.05 -54.14 11.18
C GLU A 223 -0.97 -55.13 12.35
N THR A 224 -2.11 -55.44 12.92
CA THR A 224 -2.27 -56.57 13.84
C THR A 224 -2.31 -57.87 13.03
N PRO A 225 -1.46 -58.88 13.30
CA PRO A 225 -1.55 -60.14 12.62
C PRO A 225 -2.76 -60.94 13.13
N ALA A 226 -3.58 -61.39 12.17
CA ALA A 226 -4.67 -62.30 12.44
C ALA A 226 -4.12 -63.69 12.88
N THR A 227 -4.47 -64.12 14.06
CA THR A 227 -4.22 -65.51 14.56
C THR A 227 -5.34 -66.42 14.11
N LYS A 228 -4.94 -67.54 13.53
CA LYS A 228 -5.83 -68.64 13.21
C LYS A 228 -6.33 -69.34 14.45
#